data_b7967e9106452eca023feaf70e389952
#
_entry.id   b7967e9106452eca023feaf70e389952
#
_cell.length_a   1.000
_cell.length_b   1.000
_cell.length_c   1.000
_cell.angle_alpha   90.00
_cell.angle_beta   90.00
_cell.angle_gamma   90.00
#
_symmetry.space_group_name_H-M   'P 1'
#
loop_
_entity.id
_entity.type
_entity.pdbx_description
1 polymer ?
#
loop_
_entity_poly.entity_id
_entity_poly.type
_entity_poly.pdbx_seq_one_letter_code
_entity_poly.pdbx_strand_id
1 'polypeptide(L)'
;MIYLLVDVGSTYTKLHLVDTNKNVILAGASSYTTVETDVREGFNKAYKKLREISDIKYDKILGCSSASGGLKVIAIGFSKSLTTDAARLASLSSGARILNVYSYELKDEQVEEIKSAGADIIVLCGGTDHGNRDNIIYNAKKLAKGSVKTPVVVAGNIDTHEEIRDIFNKADVPCDFTENVMPTTNTINYRPLRQTIGDLFIKTIAHAKGIDLLSKDFEILLPTPVAVQKAMSVYAKYLDKVILSVDIGGATTDIH
;
A
#
# COMPACT_ATOMS: atom_id res chain seq x y z
N MET A 1 -27.71 -9.20 -7.91
CA MET A 1 -27.06 -8.88 -6.62
C MET A 1 -26.79 -7.39 -6.59
N ILE A 2 -27.09 -6.75 -5.48
CA ILE A 2 -26.90 -5.29 -5.34
C ILE A 2 -25.74 -5.04 -4.39
N TYR A 3 -24.78 -4.27 -4.85
CA TYR A 3 -23.60 -3.87 -4.09
C TYR A 3 -23.69 -2.41 -3.68
N LEU A 4 -23.26 -2.10 -2.46
CA LEU A 4 -22.86 -0.76 -2.08
C LEU A 4 -21.35 -0.64 -2.31
N LEU A 5 -20.97 0.13 -3.32
CA LEU A 5 -19.58 0.46 -3.60
C LEU A 5 -19.22 1.74 -2.86
N VAL A 6 -18.08 1.72 -2.17
CA VAL A 6 -17.60 2.84 -1.34
C VAL A 6 -16.18 3.20 -1.73
N ASP A 7 -15.97 4.45 -2.11
CA ASP A 7 -14.64 5.05 -2.28
C ASP A 7 -14.41 6.09 -1.19
N VAL A 8 -13.56 5.77 -0.23
CA VAL A 8 -13.15 6.69 0.83
C VAL A 8 -11.88 7.41 0.36
N GLY A 9 -12.08 8.45 -0.46
CA GLY A 9 -11.00 9.27 -0.97
C GLY A 9 -10.38 10.19 0.09
N SER A 10 -9.26 10.81 -0.23
CA SER A 10 -8.61 11.81 0.62
C SER A 10 -9.46 13.07 0.83
N THR A 11 -10.34 13.40 -0.12
CA THR A 11 -11.17 14.61 -0.09
C THR A 11 -12.65 14.29 -0.02
N TYR A 12 -13.12 13.32 -0.82
CA TYR A 12 -14.53 12.94 -0.89
C TYR A 12 -14.71 11.44 -0.66
N THR A 13 -15.72 11.09 0.15
CA THR A 13 -16.27 9.74 0.24
C THR A 13 -17.44 9.65 -0.73
N LYS A 14 -17.39 8.67 -1.64
CA LYS A 14 -18.40 8.44 -2.68
C LYS A 14 -19.04 7.08 -2.49
N LEU A 15 -20.35 7.02 -2.64
CA LEU A 15 -21.15 5.81 -2.50
C LEU A 15 -21.96 5.58 -3.77
N HIS A 16 -22.00 4.33 -4.25
CA HIS A 16 -22.83 3.94 -5.38
C HIS A 16 -23.55 2.62 -5.10
N LEU A 17 -24.85 2.57 -5.35
CA LEU A 17 -25.62 1.34 -5.43
C LEU A 17 -25.56 0.80 -6.85
N VAL A 18 -25.11 -0.45 -7.01
CA VAL A 18 -24.91 -1.09 -8.31
C VAL A 18 -25.66 -2.42 -8.37
N ASP A 19 -26.51 -2.60 -9.37
CA ASP A 19 -27.14 -3.90 -9.67
C ASP A 19 -26.31 -4.61 -10.76
N THR A 20 -25.59 -5.66 -10.34
CA THR A 20 -24.75 -6.44 -11.26
C THR A 20 -25.54 -7.36 -12.20
N ASN A 21 -26.81 -7.66 -11.89
CA ASN A 21 -27.66 -8.44 -12.79
C ASN A 21 -28.13 -7.59 -13.98
N LYS A 22 -28.36 -6.30 -13.71
CA LYS A 22 -28.83 -5.35 -14.74
C LYS A 22 -27.68 -4.52 -15.33
N ASN A 23 -26.46 -4.60 -14.77
CA ASN A 23 -25.31 -3.80 -15.11
C ASN A 23 -25.58 -2.29 -15.09
N VAL A 24 -26.22 -1.81 -14.03
CA VAL A 24 -26.59 -0.39 -13.88
C VAL A 24 -26.23 0.15 -12.51
N ILE A 25 -25.89 1.44 -12.45
CA ILE A 25 -25.79 2.22 -11.23
C ILE A 25 -27.20 2.71 -10.88
N LEU A 26 -27.71 2.31 -9.72
CA LEU A 26 -29.06 2.62 -9.27
C LEU A 26 -29.13 4.00 -8.61
N ALA A 27 -28.13 4.36 -7.82
CA ALA A 27 -28.04 5.63 -7.12
C ALA A 27 -26.58 5.93 -6.73
N GLY A 28 -26.28 7.20 -6.49
CA GLY A 28 -24.98 7.62 -5.99
C GLY A 28 -25.09 8.87 -5.13
N ALA A 29 -24.20 8.97 -4.15
CA ALA A 29 -24.08 10.14 -3.28
C ALA A 29 -22.62 10.35 -2.85
N SER A 30 -22.30 11.57 -2.42
CA SER A 30 -20.98 11.89 -1.90
C SER A 30 -21.02 12.90 -0.77
N SER A 31 -19.96 12.89 0.03
CA SER A 31 -19.70 13.88 1.07
C SER A 31 -18.20 14.11 1.21
N TYR A 32 -17.80 15.19 1.85
CA TYR A 32 -16.40 15.39 2.24
C TYR A 32 -15.95 14.25 3.16
N THR A 33 -14.74 13.72 2.90
CA THR A 33 -14.08 12.78 3.80
C THR A 33 -13.48 13.56 4.96
N THR A 34 -13.86 13.21 6.18
CA THR A 34 -13.43 13.90 7.41
C THR A 34 -12.14 13.23 7.94
N VAL A 35 -11.06 13.24 7.13
CA VAL A 35 -9.79 12.55 7.46
C VAL A 35 -9.10 13.12 8.71
N GLU A 36 -9.31 14.39 9.01
CA GLU A 36 -8.70 15.08 10.17
C GLU A 36 -9.35 14.66 11.49
N THR A 37 -10.63 14.31 11.48
CA THR A 37 -11.41 13.90 12.65
C THR A 37 -11.72 12.41 12.65
N ASP A 38 -12.74 12.02 11.89
CA ASP A 38 -13.20 10.63 11.77
C ASP A 38 -13.87 10.41 10.41
N VAL A 39 -13.33 9.51 9.61
CA VAL A 39 -13.87 9.22 8.25
C VAL A 39 -15.31 8.71 8.26
N ARG A 40 -15.79 8.16 9.40
CA ARG A 40 -17.18 7.72 9.55
C ARG A 40 -18.18 8.87 9.43
N GLU A 41 -17.81 10.08 9.84
CA GLU A 41 -18.69 11.24 9.71
C GLU A 41 -18.98 11.54 8.23
N GLY A 42 -17.94 11.54 7.39
CA GLY A 42 -18.07 11.72 5.95
C GLY A 42 -18.88 10.61 5.31
N PHE A 43 -18.58 9.36 5.68
CA PHE A 43 -19.33 8.19 5.23
C PHE A 43 -20.81 8.28 5.61
N ASN A 44 -21.13 8.55 6.87
CA ASN A 44 -22.52 8.64 7.36
C ASN A 44 -23.30 9.78 6.66
N LYS A 45 -22.65 10.92 6.39
CA LYS A 45 -23.27 12.01 5.63
C LYS A 45 -23.58 11.60 4.18
N ALA A 46 -22.63 10.91 3.52
CA ALA A 46 -22.85 10.38 2.17
C ALA A 46 -23.94 9.29 2.16
N TYR A 47 -23.93 8.40 3.15
CA TYR A 47 -24.92 7.34 3.28
C TYR A 47 -26.33 7.88 3.52
N LYS A 48 -26.49 8.89 4.38
CA LYS A 48 -27.77 9.58 4.58
C LYS A 48 -28.30 10.16 3.28
N LYS A 49 -27.47 10.89 2.54
CA LYS A 49 -27.85 11.43 1.22
C LYS A 49 -28.26 10.32 0.24
N LEU A 50 -27.53 9.19 0.24
CA LEU A 50 -27.87 8.06 -0.61
C LEU A 50 -29.25 7.49 -0.26
N ARG A 51 -29.59 7.41 1.04
CA ARG A 51 -30.89 6.92 1.50
C ARG A 51 -32.04 7.88 1.20
N GLU A 52 -31.77 9.17 1.10
CA GLU A 52 -32.76 10.16 0.63
C GLU A 52 -33.08 9.97 -0.88
N ILE A 53 -32.13 9.43 -1.66
CA ILE A 53 -32.29 9.17 -3.10
C ILE A 53 -32.89 7.78 -3.37
N SER A 54 -32.55 6.76 -2.55
CA SER A 54 -32.91 5.37 -2.80
C SER A 54 -33.02 4.54 -1.51
N ASP A 55 -34.17 3.87 -1.36
CA ASP A 55 -34.44 2.93 -0.26
C ASP A 55 -33.97 1.50 -0.58
N ILE A 56 -33.34 1.27 -1.73
CA ILE A 56 -32.91 -0.05 -2.19
C ILE A 56 -31.90 -0.62 -1.19
N LYS A 57 -32.15 -1.84 -0.71
CA LYS A 57 -31.22 -2.58 0.14
C LYS A 57 -30.11 -3.18 -0.73
N TYR A 58 -28.91 -3.26 -0.19
CA TYR A 58 -27.77 -3.93 -0.82
C TYR A 58 -27.47 -5.26 -0.12
N ASP A 59 -26.89 -6.19 -0.88
CA ASP A 59 -26.52 -7.52 -0.38
C ASP A 59 -25.12 -7.49 0.26
N LYS A 60 -24.20 -6.70 -0.31
CA LYS A 60 -22.80 -6.63 0.09
C LYS A 60 -22.25 -5.22 -0.05
N ILE A 61 -21.20 -4.93 0.74
CA ILE A 61 -20.46 -3.68 0.68
C ILE A 61 -19.01 -3.95 0.28
N LEU A 62 -18.54 -3.25 -0.73
CA LEU A 62 -17.17 -3.30 -1.22
C LEU A 62 -16.58 -1.91 -1.24
N GLY A 63 -15.31 -1.78 -0.89
CA GLY A 63 -14.70 -0.47 -0.83
C GLY A 63 -13.27 -0.39 -1.26
N CYS A 64 -12.86 0.84 -1.53
CA CYS A 64 -11.47 1.23 -1.61
C CYS A 64 -11.23 2.49 -0.78
N SER A 65 -9.97 2.70 -0.40
CA SER A 65 -9.61 3.89 0.37
C SER A 65 -8.26 4.46 -0.06
N SER A 66 -8.21 5.79 -0.14
CA SER A 66 -6.99 6.60 -0.20
C SER A 66 -6.95 7.67 0.91
N ALA A 67 -7.84 7.55 1.90
CA ALA A 67 -8.02 8.57 2.95
C ALA A 67 -6.77 8.80 3.81
N SER A 68 -5.89 7.81 3.94
CA SER A 68 -4.62 7.94 4.67
C SER A 68 -3.46 8.49 3.82
N GLY A 69 -3.73 8.93 2.59
CA GLY A 69 -2.70 9.51 1.71
C GLY A 69 -1.69 8.52 1.15
N GLY A 70 -2.00 7.22 1.17
CA GLY A 70 -1.11 6.13 0.79
C GLY A 70 -0.10 5.77 1.90
N LEU A 71 0.37 4.52 1.89
CA LEU A 71 1.41 4.04 2.79
C LEU A 71 2.73 4.73 2.47
N LYS A 72 3.35 5.36 3.45
CA LYS A 72 4.63 6.05 3.29
C LYS A 72 5.77 5.05 3.43
N VAL A 73 6.54 4.88 2.36
CA VAL A 73 7.59 3.87 2.29
C VAL A 73 8.96 4.52 2.09
N ILE A 74 9.95 4.02 2.80
CA ILE A 74 11.38 4.25 2.52
C ILE A 74 11.94 2.97 1.93
N ALA A 75 12.64 3.09 0.78
CA ALA A 75 13.32 1.96 0.16
C ALA A 75 14.83 2.04 0.38
N ILE A 76 15.43 0.91 0.80
CA ILE A 76 16.87 0.77 1.01
C ILE A 76 17.33 -0.41 0.16
N GLY A 77 18.34 -0.20 -0.71
CA GLY A 77 18.83 -1.24 -1.60
C GLY A 77 20.34 -1.20 -1.83
N PHE A 78 20.86 -2.25 -2.47
CA PHE A 78 22.29 -2.38 -2.74
C PHE A 78 22.80 -1.39 -3.79
N SER A 79 21.99 -1.07 -4.83
CA SER A 79 22.39 -0.16 -5.90
C SER A 79 21.23 0.72 -6.34
N LYS A 80 21.53 1.90 -6.88
CA LYS A 80 20.49 2.84 -7.36
C LYS A 80 19.65 2.27 -8.49
N SER A 81 20.26 1.52 -9.41
CA SER A 81 19.65 1.13 -10.68
C SER A 81 19.02 -0.27 -10.70
N LEU A 82 19.17 -1.06 -9.64
CA LEU A 82 18.70 -2.45 -9.63
C LEU A 82 17.75 -2.71 -8.46
N THR A 83 18.29 -3.08 -7.30
CA THR A 83 17.48 -3.47 -6.15
C THR A 83 16.60 -2.33 -5.62
N THR A 84 17.10 -1.11 -5.68
CA THR A 84 16.35 0.07 -5.22
C THR A 84 15.19 0.40 -6.16
N ASP A 85 15.40 0.33 -7.47
CA ASP A 85 14.33 0.56 -8.45
C ASP A 85 13.28 -0.56 -8.41
N ALA A 86 13.69 -1.82 -8.18
CA ALA A 86 12.76 -2.93 -8.00
C ALA A 86 11.87 -2.73 -6.75
N ALA A 87 12.46 -2.32 -5.64
CA ALA A 87 11.74 -2.01 -4.41
C ALA A 87 10.80 -0.81 -4.59
N ARG A 88 11.27 0.22 -5.28
CA ARG A 88 10.46 1.39 -5.64
C ARG A 88 9.26 1.01 -6.51
N LEU A 89 9.48 0.21 -7.56
CA LEU A 89 8.42 -0.27 -8.44
C LEU A 89 7.38 -1.09 -7.68
N ALA A 90 7.81 -2.01 -6.81
CA ALA A 90 6.92 -2.81 -5.98
C ALA A 90 6.06 -1.91 -5.06
N SER A 91 6.68 -0.92 -4.42
CA SER A 91 6.01 0.00 -3.51
C SER A 91 4.98 0.87 -4.25
N LEU A 92 5.36 1.49 -5.36
CA LEU A 92 4.44 2.29 -6.17
C LEU A 92 3.27 1.46 -6.70
N SER A 93 3.52 0.23 -7.17
CA SER A 93 2.46 -0.65 -7.68
C SER A 93 1.52 -1.18 -6.59
N SER A 94 1.84 -1.01 -5.32
CA SER A 94 0.95 -1.30 -4.17
C SER A 94 0.14 -0.09 -3.72
N GLY A 95 0.25 1.07 -4.39
CA GLY A 95 -0.37 2.33 -3.98
C GLY A 95 0.36 3.04 -2.84
N ALA A 96 1.61 2.70 -2.59
CA ALA A 96 2.44 3.34 -1.58
C ALA A 96 3.13 4.60 -2.13
N ARG A 97 3.35 5.57 -1.24
CA ARG A 97 4.13 6.78 -1.51
C ARG A 97 5.57 6.59 -1.06
N ILE A 98 6.52 6.74 -1.97
CA ILE A 98 7.93 6.72 -1.63
C ILE A 98 8.33 8.08 -1.04
N LEU A 99 8.83 8.06 0.20
CA LEU A 99 9.38 9.24 0.86
C LEU A 99 10.84 9.46 0.47
N ASN A 100 11.66 8.42 0.66
CA ASN A 100 13.09 8.44 0.37
C ASN A 100 13.56 7.10 -0.17
N VAL A 101 14.70 7.16 -0.87
CA VAL A 101 15.37 6.01 -1.45
C VAL A 101 16.85 6.09 -1.09
N TYR A 102 17.34 5.07 -0.38
CA TYR A 102 18.75 4.94 -0.01
C TYR A 102 19.38 3.76 -0.74
N SER A 103 20.63 3.93 -1.12
CA SER A 103 21.41 2.91 -1.82
C SER A 103 22.76 2.73 -1.16
N TYR A 104 23.30 1.53 -1.26
CA TYR A 104 24.56 1.11 -0.63
C TYR A 104 24.46 1.02 0.90
N GLU A 105 25.56 1.23 1.60
CA GLU A 105 25.63 1.21 3.06
C GLU A 105 25.08 2.49 3.67
N LEU A 106 24.18 2.33 4.62
CA LEU A 106 23.58 3.46 5.36
C LEU A 106 24.62 4.15 6.25
N LYS A 107 24.61 5.47 6.19
CA LYS A 107 25.35 6.35 7.11
C LYS A 107 24.51 6.64 8.35
N ASP A 108 25.16 7.08 9.44
CA ASP A 108 24.47 7.40 10.69
C ASP A 108 23.46 8.55 10.50
N GLU A 109 23.80 9.57 9.71
CA GLU A 109 22.89 10.68 9.40
C GLU A 109 21.64 10.20 8.67
N GLN A 110 21.77 9.25 7.75
CA GLN A 110 20.64 8.68 7.01
C GLN A 110 19.71 7.85 7.92
N VAL A 111 20.25 7.19 8.93
CA VAL A 111 19.41 6.49 9.92
C VAL A 111 18.59 7.48 10.73
N GLU A 112 19.15 8.63 11.12
CA GLU A 112 18.39 9.68 11.81
C GLU A 112 17.33 10.32 10.89
N GLU A 113 17.64 10.52 9.60
CA GLU A 113 16.66 10.94 8.60
C GLU A 113 15.49 9.93 8.49
N ILE A 114 15.80 8.63 8.42
CA ILE A 114 14.80 7.55 8.36
C ILE A 114 13.88 7.60 9.59
N LYS A 115 14.41 7.78 10.78
CA LYS A 115 13.64 7.86 12.03
C LYS A 115 12.69 9.07 12.04
N SER A 116 13.14 10.19 11.51
CA SER A 116 12.37 11.45 11.49
C SER A 116 11.41 11.58 10.32
N ALA A 117 11.56 10.77 9.28
CA ALA A 117 10.78 10.88 8.03
C ALA A 117 9.30 10.53 8.18
N GLY A 118 8.89 9.89 9.27
CA GLY A 118 7.51 9.47 9.48
C GLY A 118 7.03 8.43 8.46
N ALA A 119 7.92 7.53 8.05
CA ALA A 119 7.57 6.40 7.21
C ALA A 119 6.73 5.37 7.98
N ASP A 120 5.78 4.76 7.29
CA ASP A 120 4.96 3.68 7.84
C ASP A 120 5.66 2.32 7.69
N ILE A 121 6.48 2.17 6.66
CA ILE A 121 7.25 0.95 6.35
C ILE A 121 8.62 1.31 5.78
N ILE A 122 9.62 0.51 6.12
CA ILE A 122 10.91 0.46 5.45
C ILE A 122 11.00 -0.82 4.63
N VAL A 123 11.34 -0.72 3.36
CA VAL A 123 11.65 -1.87 2.50
C VAL A 123 13.16 -2.01 2.43
N LEU A 124 13.69 -3.12 2.94
CA LEU A 124 15.13 -3.44 2.94
C LEU A 124 15.40 -4.53 1.90
N CYS A 125 16.15 -4.17 0.86
CA CYS A 125 16.56 -5.06 -0.22
C CYS A 125 18.08 -5.09 -0.31
N GLY A 126 18.62 -6.11 -0.96
CA GLY A 126 20.06 -6.19 -1.26
C GLY A 126 20.53 -7.60 -1.54
N GLY A 127 21.45 -7.71 -2.50
CA GLY A 127 21.98 -8.98 -2.99
C GLY A 127 20.99 -9.80 -3.80
N THR A 128 21.51 -10.58 -4.74
CA THR A 128 20.76 -11.69 -5.36
C THR A 128 20.75 -12.88 -4.41
N ASP A 129 19.83 -13.81 -4.62
CA ASP A 129 19.83 -15.05 -3.86
C ASP A 129 21.15 -15.80 -4.09
N HIS A 130 21.71 -16.33 -3.00
CA HIS A 130 23.05 -16.97 -2.96
C HIS A 130 24.21 -16.05 -3.36
N GLY A 131 23.96 -14.72 -3.46
CA GLY A 131 24.96 -13.72 -3.80
C GLY A 131 25.46 -12.89 -2.61
N ASN A 132 25.62 -11.58 -2.82
CA ASN A 132 26.10 -10.68 -1.77
C ASN A 132 25.18 -10.66 -0.55
N ARG A 133 25.76 -10.84 0.63
CA ARG A 133 25.06 -10.83 1.93
C ARG A 133 25.42 -9.60 2.77
N ASP A 134 26.63 -9.06 2.58
CA ASP A 134 27.24 -8.14 3.52
C ASP A 134 26.49 -6.81 3.59
N ASN A 135 26.08 -6.26 2.44
CA ASN A 135 25.40 -4.98 2.39
C ASN A 135 24.06 -4.97 3.11
N ILE A 136 23.19 -5.97 2.85
CA ILE A 136 21.86 -6.02 3.48
C ILE A 136 21.97 -6.28 4.98
N ILE A 137 22.90 -7.15 5.40
CA ILE A 137 23.18 -7.42 6.82
C ILE A 137 23.74 -6.16 7.50
N TYR A 138 24.66 -5.44 6.85
CA TYR A 138 25.19 -4.18 7.35
C TYR A 138 24.05 -3.18 7.60
N ASN A 139 23.16 -3.00 6.62
CA ASN A 139 22.04 -2.07 6.73
C ASN A 139 21.04 -2.50 7.81
N ALA A 140 20.76 -3.81 7.96
CA ALA A 140 19.94 -4.33 9.05
C ALA A 140 20.56 -4.00 10.43
N LYS A 141 21.88 -4.21 10.60
CA LYS A 141 22.60 -3.86 11.82
C LYS A 141 22.58 -2.35 12.10
N LYS A 142 22.67 -1.52 11.06
CA LYS A 142 22.57 -0.05 11.19
C LYS A 142 21.18 0.39 11.66
N LEU A 143 20.12 -0.14 11.06
CA LEU A 143 18.75 0.15 11.47
C LEU A 143 18.49 -0.29 12.92
N ALA A 144 18.94 -1.50 13.29
CA ALA A 144 18.83 -2.04 14.63
C ALA A 144 19.57 -1.17 15.68
N LYS A 145 20.83 -0.81 15.39
CA LYS A 145 21.66 0.06 16.23
C LYS A 145 21.04 1.46 16.40
N GLY A 146 20.41 1.98 15.34
CA GLY A 146 19.69 3.25 15.39
C GLY A 146 18.38 3.21 16.15
N SER A 147 17.97 2.05 16.65
CA SER A 147 16.69 1.86 17.37
C SER A 147 15.48 2.29 16.53
N VAL A 148 15.49 1.99 15.23
CA VAL A 148 14.38 2.26 14.33
C VAL A 148 13.18 1.43 14.78
N LYS A 149 12.01 2.06 14.91
CA LYS A 149 10.75 1.39 15.32
C LYS A 149 9.77 1.22 14.15
N THR A 150 10.07 1.82 13.02
CA THR A 150 9.28 1.63 11.79
C THR A 150 9.41 0.17 11.34
N PRO A 151 8.29 -0.52 11.04
CA PRO A 151 8.31 -1.89 10.52
C PRO A 151 9.17 -2.02 9.26
N VAL A 152 9.96 -3.09 9.20
CA VAL A 152 10.86 -3.38 8.08
C VAL A 152 10.35 -4.59 7.30
N VAL A 153 10.16 -4.44 5.99
CA VAL A 153 9.93 -5.56 5.08
C VAL A 153 11.25 -5.91 4.41
N VAL A 154 11.74 -7.11 4.67
CA VAL A 154 12.99 -7.64 4.09
C VAL A 154 12.63 -8.39 2.80
N ALA A 155 13.16 -7.89 1.68
CA ALA A 155 12.91 -8.40 0.34
C ALA A 155 14.22 -8.54 -0.46
N GLY A 156 15.26 -9.01 0.18
CA GLY A 156 16.59 -9.24 -0.39
C GLY A 156 17.00 -10.71 -0.32
N ASN A 157 18.32 -10.94 -0.42
CA ASN A 157 18.92 -12.26 -0.46
C ASN A 157 18.36 -13.21 0.62
N ILE A 158 17.73 -14.29 0.19
CA ILE A 158 17.02 -15.26 1.04
C ILE A 158 17.95 -15.90 2.10
N ASP A 159 19.25 -16.07 1.78
CA ASP A 159 20.22 -16.67 2.70
C ASP A 159 20.51 -15.79 3.94
N THR A 160 20.04 -14.54 3.94
CA THR A 160 20.24 -13.58 5.03
C THR A 160 19.05 -13.46 5.97
N HIS A 161 17.91 -14.08 5.64
CA HIS A 161 16.66 -13.88 6.36
C HIS A 161 16.74 -14.29 7.84
N GLU A 162 17.36 -15.42 8.16
CA GLU A 162 17.49 -15.86 9.56
C GLU A 162 18.40 -14.91 10.36
N GLU A 163 19.56 -14.53 9.81
CA GLU A 163 20.47 -13.60 10.48
C GLU A 163 19.83 -12.22 10.70
N ILE A 164 19.11 -11.71 9.70
CA ILE A 164 18.42 -10.41 9.82
C ILE A 164 17.28 -10.49 10.84
N ARG A 165 16.55 -11.60 10.87
CA ARG A 165 15.49 -11.81 11.88
C ARG A 165 16.06 -11.76 13.29
N ASP A 166 17.19 -12.40 13.52
CA ASP A 166 17.87 -12.39 14.81
C ASP A 166 18.36 -10.99 15.20
N ILE A 167 18.88 -10.22 14.23
CA ILE A 167 19.32 -8.84 14.45
C ILE A 167 18.13 -7.97 14.88
N PHE A 168 17.02 -8.04 14.16
CA PHE A 168 15.86 -7.22 14.42
C PHE A 168 15.11 -7.63 15.69
N ASN A 169 14.99 -8.93 15.97
CA ASN A 169 14.38 -9.42 17.20
C ASN A 169 15.15 -8.94 18.45
N LYS A 170 16.49 -8.98 18.43
CA LYS A 170 17.33 -8.49 19.54
C LYS A 170 17.20 -6.98 19.76
N ALA A 171 16.86 -6.22 18.73
CA ALA A 171 16.70 -4.76 18.78
C ALA A 171 15.23 -4.30 18.91
N ASP A 172 14.28 -5.23 19.02
CA ASP A 172 12.84 -4.96 19.03
C ASP A 172 12.40 -4.11 17.83
N VAL A 173 12.88 -4.47 16.64
CA VAL A 173 12.48 -3.89 15.35
C VAL A 173 11.43 -4.80 14.71
N PRO A 174 10.19 -4.33 14.48
CA PRO A 174 9.18 -5.14 13.81
C PRO A 174 9.62 -5.47 12.38
N CYS A 175 9.54 -6.74 11.96
CA CYS A 175 9.96 -7.12 10.63
C CYS A 175 9.11 -8.23 10.02
N ASP A 176 8.85 -8.11 8.72
CA ASP A 176 8.26 -9.14 7.86
C ASP A 176 9.25 -9.51 6.75
N PHE A 177 9.13 -10.72 6.22
CA PHE A 177 10.02 -11.24 5.17
C PHE A 177 9.20 -11.66 3.97
N THR A 178 9.72 -11.37 2.79
CA THR A 178 9.13 -11.78 1.51
C THR A 178 10.22 -12.26 0.56
N GLU A 179 9.82 -12.83 -0.58
CA GLU A 179 10.77 -13.22 -1.61
C GLU A 179 11.60 -12.02 -2.08
N ASN A 180 12.82 -12.31 -2.52
CA ASN A 180 13.73 -11.30 -3.03
C ASN A 180 13.13 -10.58 -4.26
N VAL A 181 13.15 -9.25 -4.25
CA VAL A 181 12.72 -8.45 -5.41
C VAL A 181 13.62 -8.64 -6.62
N MET A 182 14.84 -9.13 -6.40
CA MET A 182 15.85 -9.38 -7.43
C MET A 182 16.61 -10.67 -7.14
N PRO A 183 15.96 -11.83 -7.31
CA PRO A 183 16.57 -13.12 -6.98
C PRO A 183 17.79 -13.43 -7.84
N THR A 184 17.84 -12.89 -9.07
CA THR A 184 19.00 -12.93 -9.96
C THR A 184 19.24 -11.57 -10.59
N THR A 185 20.41 -11.33 -11.16
CA THR A 185 20.79 -10.04 -11.78
C THR A 185 19.86 -9.63 -12.93
N ASN A 186 19.16 -10.58 -13.53
CA ASN A 186 18.29 -10.34 -14.70
C ASN A 186 16.81 -10.55 -14.42
N THR A 187 16.43 -10.79 -13.16
CA THR A 187 15.03 -11.08 -12.80
C THR A 187 14.54 -10.08 -11.78
N ILE A 188 13.49 -9.35 -12.10
CA ILE A 188 12.77 -8.51 -11.17
C ILE A 188 11.50 -9.25 -10.72
N ASN A 189 11.43 -9.57 -9.43
CA ASN A 189 10.33 -10.27 -8.77
C ASN A 189 9.60 -9.34 -7.79
N TYR A 190 8.91 -8.34 -8.31
CA TYR A 190 8.25 -7.33 -7.46
C TYR A 190 6.91 -7.78 -6.87
N ARG A 191 6.29 -8.85 -7.39
CA ARG A 191 4.93 -9.27 -7.01
C ARG A 191 4.80 -9.66 -5.54
N PRO A 192 5.67 -10.50 -4.95
CA PRO A 192 5.57 -10.86 -3.54
C PRO A 192 5.70 -9.64 -2.62
N LEU A 193 6.68 -8.76 -2.87
CA LEU A 193 6.85 -7.53 -2.10
C LEU A 193 5.63 -6.61 -2.23
N ARG A 194 5.07 -6.46 -3.44
CA ARG A 194 3.84 -5.70 -3.66
C ARG A 194 2.69 -6.24 -2.82
N GLN A 195 2.55 -7.57 -2.75
CA GLN A 195 1.51 -8.19 -1.94
C GLN A 195 1.72 -7.94 -0.46
N THR A 196 2.93 -8.15 0.05
CA THR A 196 3.28 -7.89 1.46
C THR A 196 3.02 -6.44 1.86
N ILE A 197 3.41 -5.47 1.01
CA ILE A 197 3.12 -4.04 1.25
C ILE A 197 1.60 -3.79 1.23
N GLY A 198 0.87 -4.41 0.30
CA GLY A 198 -0.59 -4.30 0.23
C GLY A 198 -1.29 -4.85 1.48
N ASP A 199 -0.85 -5.98 2.01
CA ASP A 199 -1.39 -6.58 3.22
C ASP A 199 -1.09 -5.73 4.46
N LEU A 200 0.12 -5.15 4.53
CA LEU A 200 0.49 -4.20 5.57
C LEU A 200 -0.30 -2.89 5.45
N PHE A 201 -0.54 -2.42 4.24
CA PHE A 201 -1.39 -1.24 4.00
C PHE A 201 -2.80 -1.46 4.56
N ILE A 202 -3.41 -2.62 4.31
CA ILE A 202 -4.74 -2.94 4.85
C ILE A 202 -4.72 -2.93 6.39
N LYS A 203 -3.69 -3.52 7.00
CA LYS A 203 -3.50 -3.50 8.46
C LYS A 203 -3.30 -2.07 9.00
N THR A 204 -2.57 -1.23 8.28
CA THR A 204 -2.28 0.16 8.68
C THR A 204 -3.46 1.09 8.45
N ILE A 205 -4.23 0.90 7.36
CA ILE A 205 -5.50 1.63 7.13
C ILE A 205 -6.49 1.34 8.27
N ALA A 206 -6.50 0.12 8.79
CA ALA A 206 -7.34 -0.23 9.93
C ALA A 206 -7.05 0.66 11.17
N HIS A 207 -5.92 1.33 11.22
CA HIS A 207 -5.58 2.30 12.28
C HIS A 207 -5.85 3.77 11.92
N ALA A 208 -6.25 4.09 10.68
CA ALA A 208 -6.70 5.44 10.35
C ALA A 208 -8.04 5.73 11.05
N LYS A 209 -8.17 6.92 11.64
CA LYS A 209 -9.29 7.34 12.50
C LYS A 209 -10.67 6.94 11.93
N GLY A 210 -11.22 5.83 12.41
CA GLY A 210 -12.55 5.32 12.08
C GLY A 210 -12.65 4.36 10.88
N ILE A 211 -11.59 4.13 10.10
CA ILE A 211 -11.62 3.13 9.01
C ILE A 211 -11.69 1.72 9.56
N ASP A 212 -11.04 1.43 10.67
CA ASP A 212 -11.09 0.15 11.39
C ASP A 212 -12.52 -0.27 11.74
N LEU A 213 -13.37 0.68 12.09
CA LEU A 213 -14.77 0.44 12.40
C LEU A 213 -15.63 0.32 11.15
N LEU A 214 -15.34 1.12 10.10
CA LEU A 214 -16.00 0.97 8.81
C LEU A 214 -15.63 -0.35 8.13
N SER A 215 -14.38 -0.77 8.20
CA SER A 215 -13.88 -1.97 7.51
C SER A 215 -14.54 -3.27 7.97
N LYS A 216 -15.13 -3.30 9.15
CA LYS A 216 -15.86 -4.48 9.67
C LYS A 216 -17.09 -4.84 8.84
N ASP A 217 -17.71 -3.85 8.21
CA ASP A 217 -18.90 -4.01 7.39
C ASP A 217 -18.57 -4.30 5.92
N PHE A 218 -17.27 -4.15 5.53
CA PHE A 218 -16.82 -4.37 4.17
C PHE A 218 -16.41 -5.82 3.95
N GLU A 219 -16.91 -6.45 2.90
CA GLU A 219 -16.41 -7.75 2.47
C GLU A 219 -15.00 -7.64 1.89
N ILE A 220 -14.72 -6.56 1.18
CA ILE A 220 -13.40 -6.24 0.63
C ILE A 220 -13.14 -4.74 0.79
N LEU A 221 -11.98 -4.40 1.33
CA LEU A 221 -11.43 -3.04 1.33
C LEU A 221 -10.04 -3.06 0.72
N LEU A 222 -9.82 -2.28 -0.34
CA LEU A 222 -8.55 -2.19 -1.06
C LEU A 222 -8.00 -0.76 -1.02
N PRO A 223 -6.67 -0.59 -1.17
CA PRO A 223 -6.11 0.71 -1.58
C PRO A 223 -6.73 1.16 -2.91
N THR A 224 -7.11 2.43 -3.04
CA THR A 224 -7.72 2.94 -4.29
C THR A 224 -6.86 2.66 -5.53
N PRO A 225 -5.52 2.89 -5.54
CA PRO A 225 -4.69 2.55 -6.70
C PRO A 225 -4.73 1.06 -7.07
N VAL A 226 -4.82 0.17 -6.07
CA VAL A 226 -4.93 -1.29 -6.32
C VAL A 226 -6.29 -1.64 -6.92
N ALA A 227 -7.36 -1.01 -6.45
CA ALA A 227 -8.71 -1.21 -6.99
C ALA A 227 -8.78 -0.75 -8.45
N VAL A 228 -8.24 0.43 -8.76
CA VAL A 228 -8.17 0.97 -10.15
C VAL A 228 -7.34 0.06 -11.03
N GLN A 229 -6.14 -0.35 -10.60
CA GLN A 229 -5.28 -1.25 -11.38
C GLN A 229 -5.98 -2.59 -11.69
N LYS A 230 -6.69 -3.18 -10.72
CA LYS A 230 -7.46 -4.41 -10.94
C LYS A 230 -8.57 -4.20 -11.97
N ALA A 231 -9.33 -3.11 -11.86
CA ALA A 231 -10.39 -2.77 -12.80
C ALA A 231 -9.84 -2.56 -14.22
N MET A 232 -8.75 -1.79 -14.36
CA MET A 232 -8.12 -1.56 -15.66
C MET A 232 -7.53 -2.84 -16.26
N SER A 233 -6.97 -3.73 -15.45
CA SER A 233 -6.47 -5.03 -15.92
C SER A 233 -7.58 -5.93 -16.47
N VAL A 234 -8.76 -5.92 -15.84
CA VAL A 234 -9.94 -6.67 -16.35
C VAL A 234 -10.45 -6.03 -17.64
N TYR A 235 -10.52 -4.70 -17.67
CA TYR A 235 -11.00 -3.97 -18.84
C TYR A 235 -10.06 -4.09 -20.05
N ALA A 236 -8.74 -4.06 -19.82
CA ALA A 236 -7.72 -4.31 -20.86
C ALA A 236 -7.87 -5.70 -21.50
N LYS A 237 -8.09 -6.74 -20.67
CA LYS A 237 -8.36 -8.10 -21.15
C LYS A 237 -9.66 -8.19 -21.96
N TYR A 238 -10.71 -7.52 -21.50
CA TYR A 238 -11.99 -7.50 -22.22
C TYR A 238 -11.87 -6.85 -23.59
N LEU A 239 -11.10 -5.77 -23.72
CA LEU A 239 -10.88 -5.07 -24.97
C LEU A 239 -9.78 -5.70 -25.84
N ASP A 240 -8.99 -6.63 -25.30
CA ASP A 240 -7.75 -7.14 -25.90
C ASP A 240 -6.79 -6.00 -26.32
N LYS A 241 -6.59 -5.04 -25.41
CA LYS A 241 -5.78 -3.84 -25.66
C LYS A 241 -4.94 -3.46 -24.45
N VAL A 242 -3.86 -2.74 -24.70
CA VAL A 242 -3.13 -1.99 -23.67
C VAL A 242 -3.93 -0.73 -23.34
N ILE A 243 -4.13 -0.49 -22.05
CA ILE A 243 -4.85 0.69 -21.56
C ILE A 243 -3.89 1.51 -20.70
N LEU A 244 -3.88 2.81 -20.91
CA LEU A 244 -3.31 3.81 -20.01
C LEU A 244 -4.46 4.54 -19.35
N SER A 245 -4.49 4.52 -18.03
CA SER A 245 -5.49 5.23 -17.21
C SER A 245 -4.84 6.27 -16.33
N VAL A 246 -5.50 7.40 -16.18
CA VAL A 246 -5.07 8.48 -15.27
C VAL A 246 -6.19 8.71 -14.25
N ASP A 247 -5.89 8.51 -12.97
CA ASP A 247 -6.80 8.80 -11.85
C ASP A 247 -6.37 10.12 -11.20
N ILE A 248 -7.23 11.14 -11.32
CA ILE A 248 -6.99 12.48 -10.79
C ILE A 248 -7.79 12.64 -9.50
N GLY A 249 -7.10 12.53 -8.36
CA GLY A 249 -7.66 12.75 -7.04
C GLY A 249 -7.47 14.18 -6.53
N GLY A 250 -7.98 14.46 -5.32
CA GLY A 250 -7.79 15.75 -4.66
C GLY A 250 -6.39 16.00 -4.11
N ALA A 251 -5.62 14.94 -3.86
CA ALA A 251 -4.27 15.00 -3.29
C ALA A 251 -3.18 14.47 -4.24
N THR A 252 -3.50 13.49 -5.09
CA THR A 252 -2.57 12.82 -5.99
C THR A 252 -3.16 12.65 -7.38
N THR A 253 -2.29 12.42 -8.35
CA THR A 253 -2.64 11.94 -9.69
C THR A 253 -1.88 10.64 -9.92
N ASP A 254 -2.60 9.56 -10.16
CA ASP A 254 -2.05 8.22 -10.34
C ASP A 254 -2.17 7.78 -11.81
N ILE A 255 -1.13 7.14 -12.34
CA ILE A 255 -1.07 6.61 -13.70
C ILE A 255 -0.98 5.09 -13.63
N HIS A 256 -1.89 4.44 -14.35
CA HIS A 256 -2.04 2.98 -14.37
C HIS A 256 -1.90 2.41 -15.77
#